data_2a0daaa616d6eed734f8d75ff22be573
#
_entry.id   2a0daaa616d6eed734f8d75ff22be573
#
_cell.length_a   1.000
_cell.length_b   1.000
_cell.length_c   1.000
_cell.angle_alpha   90.00
_cell.angle_beta   90.00
_cell.angle_gamma   90.00
#
_symmetry.space_group_name_H-M   'P 1'
#
loop_
_entity.id
_entity.type
_entity.pdbx_description
1 polymer ?
#
loop_
_entity_poly.entity_id
_entity_poly.type
_entity_poly.pdbx_seq_one_letter_code
_entity_poly.pdbx_strand_id
1 'polypeptide(L)' 'MPIIVTLDDVLQRKGMTLTQLSDAIGLTLANLSILKTGKAKAVRFSTMEAICEVLGCQPGDILAFEPDS' A
#
# COMPACT_ATOMS: atom_id res chain seq x y z
N MET A 1 -3.78 3.58 -15.31
CA MET A 1 -2.84 4.59 -14.79
C MET A 1 -1.43 4.05 -14.83
N PRO A 2 -0.45 4.90 -15.16
CA PRO A 2 0.95 4.45 -15.21
C PRO A 2 1.50 3.95 -13.87
N ILE A 3 1.00 4.48 -12.77
CA ILE A 3 1.39 3.99 -11.45
C ILE A 3 0.36 2.98 -10.99
N ILE A 4 0.82 1.78 -10.65
CA ILE A 4 -0.04 0.74 -10.11
C ILE A 4 0.34 0.48 -8.66
N VAL A 5 -0.65 0.04 -7.88
CA VAL A 5 -0.44 -0.27 -6.47
C VAL A 5 -0.47 -1.79 -6.31
N THR A 6 0.62 -2.34 -5.77
CA THR A 6 0.77 -3.78 -5.59
C THR A 6 0.75 -4.16 -4.10
N LEU A 7 0.05 -3.37 -3.29
CA LEU A 7 -0.04 -3.60 -1.85
C LEU A 7 -0.63 -4.96 -1.51
N ASP A 8 -1.64 -5.40 -2.27
CA ASP A 8 -2.26 -6.70 -2.06
C ASP A 8 -1.26 -7.85 -2.12
N ASP A 9 -0.35 -7.79 -3.11
CA ASP A 9 0.64 -8.84 -3.28
C ASP A 9 1.55 -8.94 -2.05
N VAL A 10 1.95 -7.78 -1.52
CA VAL A 10 2.81 -7.74 -0.33
C VAL A 10 2.06 -8.27 0.89
N LEU A 11 0.79 -7.86 1.05
CA LEU A 11 -0.03 -8.34 2.16
C LEU A 11 -0.16 -9.86 2.12
N GLN A 12 -0.42 -10.42 0.93
CA GLN A 12 -0.53 -11.87 0.78
C GLN A 12 0.77 -12.58 1.14
N ARG A 13 1.89 -12.04 0.67
CA ARG A 13 3.21 -12.65 0.96
C ARG A 13 3.53 -12.60 2.45
N LYS A 14 3.06 -11.58 3.16
CA LYS A 14 3.32 -11.42 4.59
C LYS A 14 2.25 -12.07 5.46
N GLY A 15 1.19 -12.60 4.85
CA GLY A 15 0.10 -13.21 5.59
C GLY A 15 -0.67 -12.22 6.45
N MET A 16 -0.81 -10.98 5.98
CA MET A 16 -1.47 -9.91 6.71
C MET A 16 -2.69 -9.43 5.95
N THR A 17 -3.75 -9.10 6.68
CA THR A 17 -4.94 -8.52 6.08
C THR A 17 -4.85 -7.00 6.06
N LEU A 18 -5.68 -6.37 5.22
CA LEU A 18 -5.75 -4.92 5.16
C LEU A 18 -6.20 -4.33 6.50
N THR A 19 -7.11 -5.02 7.19
CA THR A 19 -7.59 -4.60 8.51
C THR A 19 -6.45 -4.60 9.52
N GLN A 20 -5.62 -5.63 9.50
CA GLN A 20 -4.47 -5.72 10.40
C GLN A 20 -3.48 -4.59 10.12
N LEU A 21 -3.24 -4.28 8.86
CA LEU A 21 -2.37 -3.17 8.49
C LEU A 21 -2.95 -1.84 8.97
N SER A 22 -4.26 -1.64 8.79
CA SER A 22 -4.96 -0.44 9.26
C SER A 22 -4.73 -0.23 10.76
N ASP A 23 -4.91 -1.29 11.54
CA ASP A 23 -4.71 -1.22 12.99
C ASP A 23 -3.25 -0.91 13.34
N ALA A 24 -2.33 -1.49 12.61
CA ALA A 24 -0.90 -1.35 12.92
C ALA A 24 -0.38 0.06 12.66
N ILE A 25 -0.87 0.72 11.61
CA ILE A 25 -0.36 2.05 11.23
C ILE A 25 -1.27 3.20 11.64
N GLY A 26 -2.44 2.89 12.21
CA GLY A 26 -3.36 3.93 12.67
C GLY A 26 -4.06 4.68 11.54
N LEU A 27 -4.15 4.10 10.36
CA LEU A 27 -4.86 4.68 9.24
C LEU A 27 -6.20 3.95 9.06
N THR A 28 -7.25 4.67 8.68
CA THR A 28 -8.56 4.04 8.53
C THR A 28 -8.55 3.00 7.41
N LEU A 29 -9.37 1.97 7.59
CA LEU A 29 -9.50 0.94 6.56
C LEU A 29 -9.98 1.53 5.23
N ALA A 30 -10.87 2.53 5.30
CA ALA A 30 -11.37 3.20 4.10
C ALA A 30 -10.22 3.85 3.32
N ASN A 31 -9.31 4.54 4.00
CA ASN A 31 -8.17 5.19 3.35
C ASN A 31 -7.21 4.18 2.76
N LEU A 32 -6.94 3.09 3.46
CA LEU A 32 -6.10 2.03 2.93
C LEU A 32 -6.74 1.35 1.73
N SER A 33 -8.06 1.18 1.76
CA SER A 33 -8.78 0.59 0.64
C SER A 33 -8.69 1.46 -0.61
N ILE A 34 -8.76 2.78 -0.45
CA ILE A 34 -8.58 3.72 -1.56
C ILE A 34 -7.18 3.58 -2.16
N LEU A 35 -6.17 3.49 -1.32
CA LEU A 35 -4.79 3.30 -1.77
C LEU A 35 -4.63 1.95 -2.48
N LYS A 36 -5.13 0.88 -1.87
CA LYS A 36 -5.02 -0.48 -2.39
C LYS A 36 -5.62 -0.61 -3.79
N THR A 37 -6.76 0.04 -4.03
CA THR A 37 -7.45 -0.05 -5.32
C THR A 37 -6.87 0.87 -6.39
N GLY A 38 -5.84 1.65 -6.04
CA GLY A 38 -5.21 2.56 -6.98
C GLY A 38 -5.99 3.82 -7.23
N LYS A 39 -6.98 4.12 -6.41
CA LYS A 39 -7.80 5.33 -6.57
C LYS A 39 -7.25 6.54 -5.84
N ALA A 40 -6.21 6.35 -5.03
CA ALA A 40 -5.57 7.45 -4.33
C ALA A 40 -4.79 8.30 -5.32
N LYS A 41 -4.92 9.61 -5.22
CA LYS A 41 -4.18 10.55 -6.06
C LYS A 41 -2.84 10.91 -5.46
N ALA A 42 -2.68 10.67 -4.18
CA ALA A 42 -1.45 10.97 -3.46
C ALA A 42 -1.36 10.08 -2.23
N VAL A 43 -0.15 9.87 -1.78
CA VAL A 43 0.13 9.19 -0.51
C VAL A 43 1.24 9.95 0.19
N ARG A 44 1.10 10.13 1.50
CA ARG A 44 2.12 10.82 2.28
C ARG A 44 3.32 9.91 2.48
N PHE A 45 4.51 10.50 2.50
CA PHE A 45 5.71 9.74 2.80
C PHE A 45 5.63 9.07 4.17
N SER A 46 5.05 9.75 5.15
CA SER A 46 4.88 9.16 6.48
C SER A 46 4.02 7.91 6.46
N THR A 47 2.97 7.91 5.65
CA THR A 47 2.13 6.73 5.48
C THR A 47 2.90 5.60 4.81
N MET A 48 3.64 5.92 3.76
CA MET A 48 4.45 4.95 3.04
C MET A 48 5.51 4.34 3.96
N GLU A 49 6.17 5.18 4.76
CA GLU A 49 7.16 4.69 5.72
C GLU A 49 6.55 3.73 6.73
N ALA A 50 5.35 4.06 7.25
CA ALA A 50 4.67 3.20 8.20
C ALA A 50 4.32 1.85 7.60
N ILE A 51 3.84 1.85 6.36
CA ILE A 51 3.50 0.61 5.66
C ILE A 51 4.75 -0.25 5.45
N CYS A 52 5.83 0.36 4.98
CA CYS A 52 7.09 -0.34 4.74
C CYS A 52 7.65 -0.92 6.03
N GLU A 53 7.55 -0.18 7.13
CA GLU A 53 8.06 -0.61 8.42
C GLU A 53 7.29 -1.82 8.93
N VAL A 54 5.96 -1.77 8.87
CA VAL A 54 5.11 -2.86 9.35
C VAL A 54 5.27 -4.11 8.49
N LEU A 55 5.32 -3.94 7.16
CA LEU A 55 5.41 -5.06 6.24
C LEU A 55 6.84 -5.52 5.98
N GLY A 56 7.84 -4.77 6.43
CA GLY A 56 9.23 -5.10 6.19
C GLY A 56 9.57 -5.11 4.70
N CYS A 57 9.09 -4.12 3.96
CA CYS A 57 9.30 -4.03 2.53
C CYS A 57 9.74 -2.63 2.11
N GLN A 58 9.97 -2.47 0.82
CA GLN A 58 10.38 -1.19 0.23
C GLN A 58 9.21 -0.57 -0.53
N PRO A 59 9.21 0.77 -0.72
CA PRO A 59 8.15 1.40 -1.52
C PRO A 59 8.00 0.78 -2.91
N GLY A 60 9.09 0.32 -3.51
CA GLY A 60 9.04 -0.33 -4.81
C GLY A 60 8.34 -1.67 -4.81
N ASP A 61 8.08 -2.24 -3.64
CA ASP A 61 7.27 -3.46 -3.52
C ASP A 61 5.77 -3.15 -3.52
N ILE A 62 5.41 -1.90 -3.20
CA ILE A 62 4.03 -1.46 -3.06
C ILE A 62 3.55 -0.72 -4.29
N LEU A 63 4.45 0.03 -4.94
CA LEU A 63 4.14 0.85 -6.10
C LEU A 63 5.00 0.42 -7.27
N ALA A 64 4.43 0.46 -8.46
CA ALA A 64 5.16 0.18 -9.68
C ALA A 64 4.72 1.15 -10.77
N PHE A 65 5.62 1.40 -11.71
CA PHE A 65 5.30 2.20 -12.87
C PHE A 65 5.22 1.29 -14.07
N GLU A 66 4.08 1.32 -14.74
CA GLU A 66 3.90 0.59 -16.00
C GLU A 66 3.45 1.59 -17.05
N PRO A 67 4.26 1.81 -18.08
CA PRO A 67 3.82 2.70 -19.16
C PRO A 67 2.60 2.10 -19.84
N ASP A 68 1.79 2.97 -20.41
CA ASP A 68 0.61 2.53 -21.13
C ASP A 68 0.99 1.55 -22.24
N SER A 69 0.31 0.46 -22.25
CA SER A 69 0.51 -0.56 -23.26
C SER A 69 -0.47 -0.35 -24.41
#